data_9e4e54067e2b194c23a66314a89bfe1e
#
_entry.id   9e4e54067e2b194c23a66314a89bfe1e
#
_cell.length_a   1.000
_cell.length_b   1.000
_cell.length_c   1.000
_cell.angle_alpha   90.00
_cell.angle_beta   90.00
_cell.angle_gamma   90.00
#
_symmetry.space_group_name_H-M   'P 1'
#
loop_
_entity.id
_entity.type
_entity.pdbx_description
1 polymer ?
#
loop_
_entity_poly.entity_id
_entity_poly.type
_entity_poly.pdbx_seq_one_letter_code
_entity_poly.pdbx_strand_id
1 'polypeptide(L)'
;PEAPQLEELLPEKLERPDDPLGKAIDFLKPLQLLSKNLIETHLLSFEIYYRKNKILIMLMALKRAYAIDQNDARLFKCIVQFSKLLVDMLPKLSETVKTVIERELKHEMSILQVKPQELIDNFLLKNATRSEALIYAADVYLVVMKTNKVKACELLENATRMNSFRLEVIKFSFN
;
A
#
# COMPACT_ATOMS: atom_id res chain seq x y z
N PRO A 1 19.33 25.19 8.58
CA PRO A 1 17.91 24.94 8.45
C PRO A 1 17.20 25.87 9.43
N GLU A 2 16.49 26.87 8.88
CA GLU A 2 15.69 27.77 9.69
C GLU A 2 14.57 26.96 10.37
N ALA A 3 14.38 27.24 11.67
CA ALA A 3 13.26 26.67 12.40
C ALA A 3 11.95 27.10 11.70
N PRO A 4 10.95 26.21 11.58
CA PRO A 4 9.67 26.54 10.97
C PRO A 4 9.09 27.78 11.67
N GLN A 5 8.67 28.77 10.89
CA GLN A 5 8.08 29.98 11.44
C GLN A 5 6.82 29.61 12.22
N LEU A 6 6.60 30.22 13.38
CA LEU A 6 5.45 29.95 14.25
C LEU A 6 4.10 29.98 13.50
N GLU A 7 3.98 30.81 12.46
CA GLU A 7 2.81 30.88 11.60
C GLU A 7 2.50 29.60 10.79
N GLU A 8 3.52 28.75 10.52
CA GLU A 8 3.31 27.48 9.83
C GLU A 8 2.73 26.38 10.73
N LEU A 9 2.83 26.59 12.05
CA LEU A 9 2.32 25.67 13.06
C LEU A 9 0.90 26.01 13.54
N LEU A 10 0.24 27.03 12.97
CA LEU A 10 -1.14 27.33 13.30
C LEU A 10 -2.06 26.19 12.84
N PRO A 11 -2.94 25.67 13.73
CA PRO A 11 -3.81 24.53 13.42
C PRO A 11 -4.64 24.73 12.14
N GLU A 12 -5.12 25.93 11.90
CA GLU A 12 -5.94 26.28 10.72
C GLU A 12 -5.16 26.13 9.40
N LYS A 13 -3.87 26.50 9.37
CA LYS A 13 -3.02 26.34 8.19
C LYS A 13 -2.57 24.89 7.98
N LEU A 14 -2.47 24.09 9.06
CA LEU A 14 -2.18 22.66 8.98
C LEU A 14 -3.42 21.85 8.58
N GLU A 15 -4.60 22.29 9.01
CA GLU A 15 -5.87 21.60 8.72
C GLU A 15 -6.27 21.72 7.24
N ARG A 16 -6.00 22.88 6.61
CA ARG A 16 -6.37 23.17 5.20
C ARG A 16 -5.22 23.80 4.43
N PRO A 17 -4.15 23.05 4.15
CA PRO A 17 -3.04 23.58 3.37
C PRO A 17 -3.45 23.74 1.89
N ASP A 18 -2.89 24.76 1.22
CA ASP A 18 -3.11 25.00 -0.21
C ASP A 18 -2.61 23.85 -1.10
N ASP A 19 -1.46 23.23 -0.74
CA ASP A 19 -0.94 22.02 -1.37
C ASP A 19 -0.80 20.89 -0.33
N PRO A 20 -1.86 20.11 -0.09
CA PRO A 20 -1.83 19.00 0.89
C PRO A 20 -0.79 17.93 0.56
N LEU A 21 -0.59 17.63 -0.73
CA LEU A 21 0.38 16.62 -1.15
C LEU A 21 1.83 17.14 -1.05
N GLY A 22 2.06 18.42 -1.25
CA GLY A 22 3.36 19.04 -0.98
C GLY A 22 3.71 18.99 0.50
N LYS A 23 2.80 19.39 1.38
CA LYS A 23 2.99 19.29 2.83
C LYS A 23 3.20 17.84 3.28
N ALA A 24 2.46 16.88 2.74
CA ALA A 24 2.67 15.46 3.03
C ALA A 24 4.10 14.99 2.66
N ILE A 25 4.67 15.49 1.57
CA ILE A 25 6.07 15.20 1.18
C ILE A 25 7.04 15.81 2.19
N ASP A 26 6.78 17.02 2.69
CA ASP A 26 7.66 17.66 3.68
C ASP A 26 7.72 16.85 4.99
N PHE A 27 6.59 16.27 5.42
CA PHE A 27 6.58 15.32 6.54
C PHE A 27 7.20 13.96 6.21
N LEU A 28 7.11 13.51 4.96
CA LEU A 28 7.69 12.25 4.52
C LEU A 28 9.24 12.27 4.50
N LYS A 29 9.85 13.40 4.11
CA LYS A 29 11.31 13.53 3.99
C LYS A 29 12.06 13.13 5.27
N PRO A 30 11.76 13.66 6.46
CA PRO A 30 12.41 13.24 7.70
C PRO A 30 12.17 11.77 8.02
N LEU A 31 10.99 11.22 7.74
CA LEU A 31 10.72 9.79 7.94
C LEU A 31 11.61 8.92 7.04
N GLN A 32 11.82 9.30 5.79
CA GLN A 32 12.71 8.59 4.87
C GLN A 32 14.18 8.60 5.31
N LEU A 33 14.60 9.60 6.07
CA LEU A 33 15.96 9.70 6.61
C LEU A 33 16.12 8.93 7.92
N LEU A 34 15.18 9.11 8.85
CA LEU A 34 15.28 8.63 10.24
C LEU A 34 14.65 7.24 10.42
N SER A 35 13.65 6.90 9.63
CA SER A 35 12.83 5.70 9.77
C SER A 35 12.81 4.85 8.49
N LYS A 36 13.92 4.79 7.78
CA LYS A 36 14.06 4.07 6.50
C LYS A 36 13.84 2.56 6.62
N ASN A 37 13.96 2.00 7.81
CA ASN A 37 13.78 0.56 8.07
C ASN A 37 12.33 0.21 8.47
N LEU A 38 11.45 1.19 8.61
CA LEU A 38 10.04 0.98 8.87
C LEU A 38 9.26 0.87 7.57
N ILE A 39 8.47 -0.19 7.42
CA ILE A 39 7.66 -0.43 6.23
C ILE A 39 6.65 0.71 6.02
N GLU A 40 6.10 1.26 7.11
CA GLU A 40 5.16 2.38 7.12
C GLU A 40 5.66 3.58 6.32
N THR A 41 6.93 3.93 6.47
CA THR A 41 7.56 5.04 5.74
C THR A 41 7.44 4.85 4.23
N HIS A 42 7.63 3.62 3.76
CA HIS A 42 7.57 3.31 2.34
C HIS A 42 6.13 3.17 1.83
N LEU A 43 5.23 2.64 2.65
CA LEU A 43 3.80 2.59 2.33
C LEU A 43 3.20 4.00 2.23
N LEU A 44 3.54 4.90 3.15
CA LEU A 44 3.15 6.32 3.08
C LEU A 44 3.74 7.00 1.84
N SER A 45 5.01 6.73 1.54
CA SER A 45 5.65 7.22 0.31
C SER A 45 4.87 6.77 -0.93
N PHE A 46 4.53 5.47 -1.02
CA PHE A 46 3.73 4.95 -2.12
C PHE A 46 2.40 5.68 -2.25
N GLU A 47 1.64 5.83 -1.16
CA GLU A 47 0.32 6.46 -1.16
C GLU A 47 0.35 7.94 -1.61
N ILE A 48 1.36 8.71 -1.18
CA ILE A 48 1.53 10.11 -1.59
C ILE A 48 1.83 10.17 -3.10
N TYR A 49 2.80 9.39 -3.57
CA TYR A 49 3.22 9.43 -4.97
C TYR A 49 2.23 8.74 -5.92
N TYR A 50 1.38 7.84 -5.41
CA TYR A 50 0.21 7.32 -6.14
C TYR A 50 -0.75 8.45 -6.51
N ARG A 51 -1.07 9.34 -5.56
CA ARG A 51 -1.92 10.53 -5.82
C ARG A 51 -1.26 11.55 -6.75
N LYS A 52 0.08 11.61 -6.74
CA LYS A 52 0.88 12.47 -7.65
C LYS A 52 1.20 11.82 -9.00
N ASN A 53 0.77 10.59 -9.24
CA ASN A 53 1.06 9.81 -10.46
C ASN A 53 2.56 9.69 -10.80
N LYS A 54 3.44 9.57 -9.78
CA LYS A 54 4.88 9.47 -9.95
C LYS A 54 5.35 8.01 -9.94
N ILE A 55 5.16 7.32 -11.06
CA ILE A 55 5.28 5.87 -11.21
C ILE A 55 6.64 5.29 -10.77
N LEU A 56 7.76 5.95 -11.11
CA LEU A 56 9.09 5.46 -10.72
C LEU A 56 9.31 5.57 -9.21
N ILE A 57 8.81 6.63 -8.57
CA ILE A 57 8.96 6.80 -7.12
C ILE A 57 8.07 5.80 -6.38
N MET A 58 6.86 5.51 -6.89
CA MET A 58 6.01 4.44 -6.38
C MET A 58 6.72 3.09 -6.44
N LEU A 59 7.33 2.75 -7.58
CA LEU A 59 8.09 1.50 -7.75
C LEU A 59 9.24 1.41 -6.75
N MET A 60 10.00 2.49 -6.55
CA MET A 60 11.07 2.55 -5.54
C MET A 60 10.53 2.33 -4.12
N ALA A 61 9.38 2.91 -3.79
CA ALA A 61 8.75 2.74 -2.48
C ALA A 61 8.32 1.28 -2.27
N LEU A 62 7.68 0.67 -3.28
CA LEU A 62 7.30 -0.76 -3.24
C LEU A 62 8.51 -1.67 -3.07
N LYS A 63 9.61 -1.45 -3.79
CA LYS A 63 10.84 -2.24 -3.65
C LYS A 63 11.37 -2.20 -2.23
N ARG A 64 11.43 -1.01 -1.62
CA ARG A 64 11.92 -0.85 -0.25
C ARG A 64 10.98 -1.52 0.77
N ALA A 65 9.68 -1.35 0.62
CA ALA A 65 8.69 -2.02 1.46
C ALA A 65 8.78 -3.55 1.33
N TYR A 66 8.89 -4.07 0.11
CA TYR A 66 9.01 -5.49 -0.20
C TYR A 66 10.28 -6.11 0.39
N ALA A 67 11.39 -5.37 0.41
CA ALA A 67 12.64 -5.81 1.03
C ALA A 67 12.54 -5.90 2.57
N ILE A 68 11.62 -5.15 3.21
CA ILE A 68 11.42 -5.18 4.66
C ILE A 68 10.49 -6.32 5.05
N ASP A 69 9.29 -6.40 4.47
CA ASP A 69 8.32 -7.48 4.73
C ASP A 69 7.45 -7.76 3.50
N GLN A 70 7.70 -8.92 2.88
CA GLN A 70 6.95 -9.39 1.71
C GLN A 70 5.53 -9.87 2.05
N ASN A 71 5.25 -10.16 3.32
CA ASN A 71 3.98 -10.73 3.78
C ASN A 71 3.05 -9.68 4.42
N ASP A 72 3.44 -8.40 4.42
CA ASP A 72 2.59 -7.32 4.93
C ASP A 72 1.33 -7.16 4.04
N ALA A 73 0.15 -7.22 4.65
CA ALA A 73 -1.12 -7.14 3.95
C ALA A 73 -1.38 -5.75 3.32
N ARG A 74 -0.82 -4.69 3.90
CA ARG A 74 -0.89 -3.32 3.37
C ARG A 74 -0.03 -3.19 2.11
N LEU A 75 1.16 -3.80 2.13
CA LEU A 75 2.04 -3.87 0.96
C LEU A 75 1.36 -4.60 -0.19
N PHE A 76 0.67 -5.72 0.09
CA PHE A 76 -0.10 -6.45 -0.92
C PHE A 76 -1.11 -5.54 -1.64
N LYS A 77 -1.87 -4.73 -0.90
CA LYS A 77 -2.78 -3.73 -1.49
C LYS A 77 -2.04 -2.77 -2.42
N CYS A 78 -0.92 -2.21 -1.98
CA CYS A 78 -0.10 -1.30 -2.80
C CYS A 78 0.43 -1.98 -4.08
N ILE A 79 0.82 -3.26 -4.00
CA ILE A 79 1.27 -4.05 -5.16
C ILE A 79 0.13 -4.19 -6.18
N VAL A 80 -1.08 -4.55 -5.75
CA VAL A 80 -2.23 -4.68 -6.66
C VAL A 80 -2.63 -3.33 -7.26
N GLN A 81 -2.62 -2.26 -6.46
CA GLN A 81 -2.86 -0.89 -6.95
C GLN A 81 -1.86 -0.49 -8.03
N PHE A 82 -0.58 -0.75 -7.79
CA PHE A 82 0.48 -0.43 -8.75
C PHE A 82 0.36 -1.28 -10.01
N SER A 83 0.14 -2.59 -9.89
CA SER A 83 -0.01 -3.49 -11.03
C SER A 83 -1.17 -3.05 -11.95
N LYS A 84 -2.30 -2.66 -11.37
CA LYS A 84 -3.43 -2.12 -12.14
C LYS A 84 -3.08 -0.79 -12.81
N LEU A 85 -2.50 0.14 -12.06
CA LEU A 85 -2.09 1.45 -12.59
C LEU A 85 -1.06 1.30 -13.72
N LEU A 86 -0.14 0.34 -13.60
CA LEU A 86 0.88 0.09 -14.60
C LEU A 86 0.27 -0.31 -15.94
N VAL A 87 -0.76 -1.19 -15.95
CA VAL A 87 -1.47 -1.58 -17.17
C VAL A 87 -2.06 -0.36 -17.86
N ASP A 88 -2.68 0.57 -17.10
CA ASP A 88 -3.34 1.76 -17.65
C ASP A 88 -2.34 2.84 -18.13
N MET A 89 -1.20 2.94 -17.47
CA MET A 89 -0.19 3.99 -17.71
C MET A 89 0.89 3.59 -18.69
N LEU A 90 1.21 2.30 -18.81
CA LEU A 90 2.33 1.81 -19.64
C LEU A 90 2.30 2.34 -21.08
N PRO A 91 1.14 2.39 -21.79
CA PRO A 91 1.09 2.93 -23.16
C PRO A 91 1.44 4.43 -23.26
N LYS A 92 1.27 5.17 -22.16
CA LYS A 92 1.44 6.63 -22.09
C LYS A 92 2.83 7.07 -21.62
N LEU A 93 3.65 6.12 -21.15
CA LEU A 93 4.99 6.40 -20.64
C LEU A 93 6.00 6.55 -21.78
N SER A 94 7.04 7.36 -21.54
CA SER A 94 8.19 7.44 -22.47
C SER A 94 8.96 6.12 -22.50
N GLU A 95 9.60 5.81 -23.61
CA GLU A 95 10.37 4.58 -23.78
C GLU A 95 11.47 4.41 -22.72
N THR A 96 12.12 5.51 -22.32
CA THR A 96 13.12 5.49 -21.26
C THR A 96 12.53 5.00 -19.93
N VAL A 97 11.34 5.49 -19.56
CA VAL A 97 10.66 5.07 -18.32
C VAL A 97 10.21 3.61 -18.42
N LYS A 98 9.69 3.18 -19.56
CA LYS A 98 9.32 1.77 -19.80
C LYS A 98 10.51 0.84 -19.60
N THR A 99 11.65 1.16 -20.21
CA THR A 99 12.89 0.37 -20.10
C THR A 99 13.34 0.22 -18.64
N VAL A 100 13.28 1.30 -17.87
CA VAL A 100 13.61 1.26 -16.44
C VAL A 100 12.65 0.34 -15.68
N ILE A 101 11.34 0.51 -15.89
CA ILE A 101 10.33 -0.33 -15.24
C ILE A 101 10.52 -1.81 -15.59
N GLU A 102 10.67 -2.13 -16.86
CA GLU A 102 10.88 -3.51 -17.32
C GLU A 102 12.11 -4.16 -16.70
N ARG A 103 13.20 -3.41 -16.59
CA ARG A 103 14.41 -3.89 -15.92
C ARG A 103 14.16 -4.23 -14.45
N GLU A 104 13.50 -3.33 -13.72
CA GLU A 104 13.20 -3.53 -12.31
C GLU A 104 12.21 -4.70 -12.08
N LEU A 105 11.22 -4.85 -12.96
CA LEU A 105 10.27 -5.96 -12.91
C LEU A 105 10.95 -7.33 -13.14
N LYS A 106 11.96 -7.38 -14.01
CA LYS A 106 12.68 -8.64 -14.27
C LYS A 106 13.55 -9.08 -13.11
N HIS A 107 14.14 -8.14 -12.38
CA HIS A 107 15.16 -8.46 -11.37
C HIS A 107 14.61 -8.53 -9.96
N GLU A 108 13.90 -7.50 -9.48
CA GLU A 108 13.57 -7.39 -8.06
C GLU A 108 12.08 -7.44 -7.76
N MET A 109 11.23 -7.13 -8.75
CA MET A 109 9.78 -7.03 -8.56
C MET A 109 9.00 -7.90 -9.54
N SER A 110 9.46 -9.14 -9.76
CA SER A 110 8.81 -10.10 -10.65
C SER A 110 7.34 -10.38 -10.28
N ILE A 111 6.97 -10.19 -9.02
CA ILE A 111 5.60 -10.29 -8.55
C ILE A 111 4.65 -9.33 -9.31
N LEU A 112 5.15 -8.17 -9.78
CA LEU A 112 4.36 -7.21 -10.54
C LEU A 112 4.11 -7.63 -12.01
N GLN A 113 4.74 -8.70 -12.49
CA GLN A 113 4.48 -9.28 -13.83
C GLN A 113 3.23 -10.16 -13.82
N VAL A 114 2.76 -10.56 -12.64
CA VAL A 114 1.56 -11.38 -12.45
C VAL A 114 0.32 -10.51 -12.61
N LYS A 115 -0.73 -11.05 -13.21
CA LYS A 115 -2.01 -10.34 -13.37
C LYS A 115 -2.62 -10.01 -12.01
N PRO A 116 -3.29 -8.84 -11.87
CA PRO A 116 -3.87 -8.43 -10.58
C PRO A 116 -4.78 -9.48 -9.94
N GLN A 117 -5.60 -10.19 -10.71
CA GLN A 117 -6.48 -11.23 -10.19
C GLN A 117 -5.69 -12.41 -9.62
N GLU A 118 -4.69 -12.87 -10.33
CA GLU A 118 -3.83 -13.98 -9.90
C GLU A 118 -3.02 -13.61 -8.64
N LEU A 119 -2.61 -12.34 -8.51
CA LEU A 119 -1.99 -11.83 -7.28
C LEU A 119 -2.93 -11.97 -6.08
N ILE A 120 -4.21 -11.64 -6.26
CA ILE A 120 -5.21 -11.74 -5.20
C ILE A 120 -5.44 -13.20 -4.82
N ASP A 121 -5.59 -14.08 -5.79
CA ASP A 121 -5.86 -15.50 -5.57
C ASP A 121 -4.67 -16.16 -4.84
N ASN A 122 -3.45 -15.90 -5.27
CA ASN A 122 -2.24 -16.38 -4.62
C ASN A 122 -2.07 -15.84 -3.19
N PHE A 123 -2.41 -14.58 -2.96
CA PHE A 123 -2.35 -13.98 -1.64
C PHE A 123 -3.38 -14.60 -0.69
N LEU A 124 -4.61 -14.81 -1.14
CA LEU A 124 -5.67 -15.44 -0.35
C LEU A 124 -5.34 -16.90 0.00
N LEU A 125 -4.77 -17.67 -0.94
CA LEU A 125 -4.32 -19.04 -0.67
C LEU A 125 -3.29 -19.09 0.45
N LYS A 126 -2.34 -18.17 0.47
CA LYS A 126 -1.26 -18.13 1.48
C LYS A 126 -1.72 -17.58 2.84
N ASN A 127 -2.76 -16.75 2.85
CA ASN A 127 -3.16 -15.98 4.02
C ASN A 127 -4.60 -16.24 4.48
N ALA A 128 -5.19 -17.39 4.12
CA ALA A 128 -6.58 -17.73 4.41
C ALA A 128 -6.94 -17.69 5.91
N THR A 129 -5.98 -17.84 6.80
CA THR A 129 -6.13 -17.85 8.26
C THR A 129 -5.77 -16.54 8.95
N ARG A 130 -5.44 -15.49 8.19
CA ARG A 130 -5.05 -14.17 8.72
C ARG A 130 -6.18 -13.18 8.50
N SER A 131 -6.90 -12.79 9.56
CA SER A 131 -8.03 -11.84 9.49
C SER A 131 -7.64 -10.51 8.85
N GLU A 132 -6.48 -9.97 9.18
CA GLU A 132 -5.95 -8.73 8.58
C GLU A 132 -5.79 -8.87 7.06
N ALA A 133 -5.23 -9.97 6.59
CA ALA A 133 -5.03 -10.23 5.17
C ALA A 133 -6.37 -10.30 4.41
N LEU A 134 -7.40 -10.92 5.01
CA LEU A 134 -8.74 -10.97 4.43
C LEU A 134 -9.37 -9.57 4.33
N ILE A 135 -9.17 -8.71 5.33
CA ILE A 135 -9.65 -7.32 5.30
C ILE A 135 -8.99 -6.54 4.14
N TYR A 136 -7.67 -6.61 4.00
CA TYR A 136 -6.98 -5.94 2.88
C TYR A 136 -7.34 -6.52 1.52
N ALA A 137 -7.56 -7.83 1.41
CA ALA A 137 -8.05 -8.44 0.17
C ALA A 137 -9.47 -7.96 -0.18
N ALA A 138 -10.36 -7.83 0.81
CA ALA A 138 -11.69 -7.26 0.60
C ALA A 138 -11.61 -5.79 0.13
N ASP A 139 -10.75 -4.98 0.75
CA ASP A 139 -10.51 -3.59 0.34
C ASP A 139 -9.98 -3.51 -1.10
N VAL A 140 -9.10 -4.42 -1.50
CA VAL A 140 -8.62 -4.52 -2.89
C VAL A 140 -9.78 -4.78 -3.85
N TYR A 141 -10.71 -5.71 -3.56
CA TYR A 141 -11.87 -5.94 -4.41
C TYR A 141 -12.79 -4.72 -4.50
N LEU A 142 -13.03 -4.01 -3.38
CA LEU A 142 -13.95 -2.87 -3.32
C LEU A 142 -13.36 -1.60 -3.94
N VAL A 143 -12.13 -1.26 -3.57
CA VAL A 143 -11.52 0.05 -3.86
C VAL A 143 -10.65 -0.01 -5.10
N VAL A 144 -9.79 -1.03 -5.22
CA VAL A 144 -8.82 -1.12 -6.31
C VAL A 144 -9.45 -1.70 -7.56
N MET A 145 -10.00 -2.90 -7.45
CA MET A 145 -10.58 -3.61 -8.59
C MET A 145 -11.98 -3.10 -8.94
N LYS A 146 -12.72 -2.60 -7.95
CA LYS A 146 -14.14 -2.19 -8.06
C LYS A 146 -15.04 -3.27 -8.64
N THR A 147 -14.72 -4.52 -8.32
CA THR A 147 -15.38 -5.72 -8.83
C THR A 147 -15.74 -6.64 -7.65
N ASN A 148 -16.65 -7.59 -7.92
CA ASN A 148 -16.95 -8.71 -7.02
C ASN A 148 -17.20 -8.31 -5.55
N LYS A 149 -18.19 -7.43 -5.34
CA LYS A 149 -18.62 -6.98 -4.00
C LYS A 149 -19.03 -8.15 -3.09
N VAL A 150 -19.63 -9.19 -3.67
CA VAL A 150 -20.04 -10.40 -2.93
C VAL A 150 -18.81 -11.06 -2.30
N LYS A 151 -17.74 -11.24 -3.07
CA LYS A 151 -16.50 -11.82 -2.57
C LYS A 151 -15.85 -10.97 -1.46
N ALA A 152 -15.91 -9.66 -1.60
CA ALA A 152 -15.44 -8.76 -0.56
C ALA A 152 -16.23 -8.91 0.75
N CYS A 153 -17.56 -9.02 0.68
CA CYS A 153 -18.40 -9.28 1.85
C CYS A 153 -18.08 -10.62 2.51
N GLU A 154 -17.93 -11.71 1.73
CA GLU A 154 -17.53 -13.02 2.24
C GLU A 154 -16.18 -12.96 3.01
N LEU A 155 -15.21 -12.25 2.45
CA LEU A 155 -13.89 -12.09 3.10
C LEU A 155 -13.99 -11.31 4.42
N LEU A 156 -14.80 -10.25 4.48
CA LEU A 156 -15.03 -9.47 5.70
C LEU A 156 -15.78 -10.29 6.76
N GLU A 157 -16.79 -11.07 6.38
CA GLU A 157 -17.49 -11.98 7.29
C GLU A 157 -16.54 -13.02 7.87
N ASN A 158 -15.70 -13.63 7.05
CA ASN A 158 -14.70 -14.59 7.49
C ASN A 158 -13.68 -13.95 8.45
N ALA A 159 -13.19 -12.75 8.14
CA ALA A 159 -12.29 -12.01 9.01
C ALA A 159 -12.94 -11.70 10.38
N THR A 160 -14.22 -11.31 10.40
CA THR A 160 -14.97 -11.03 11.62
C THR A 160 -15.17 -12.29 12.47
N ARG A 161 -15.52 -13.42 11.86
CA ARG A 161 -15.65 -14.70 12.55
C ARG A 161 -14.33 -15.13 13.22
N MET A 162 -13.21 -14.95 12.53
CA MET A 162 -11.88 -15.26 13.10
C MET A 162 -11.55 -14.38 14.32
N ASN A 163 -11.89 -13.10 14.27
CA ASN A 163 -11.65 -12.17 15.37
C ASN A 163 -12.57 -12.44 16.58
N SER A 164 -13.84 -12.78 16.37
CA SER A 164 -14.76 -13.15 17.44
C SER A 164 -14.30 -14.44 18.13
N PHE A 165 -13.92 -15.46 17.39
CA PHE A 165 -13.38 -16.70 17.94
C PHE A 165 -12.10 -16.47 18.76
N ARG A 166 -11.23 -15.59 18.31
CA ARG A 166 -10.01 -15.21 19.05
C ARG A 166 -10.30 -14.51 20.35
N LEU A 167 -11.33 -13.66 20.41
CA LEU A 167 -11.77 -12.99 21.62
C LEU A 167 -12.40 -13.97 22.63
N GLU A 168 -13.16 -14.96 22.16
CA GLU A 168 -13.71 -16.01 23.01
C GLU A 168 -12.62 -16.87 23.64
N VAL A 169 -11.63 -17.32 22.85
CA VAL A 169 -10.49 -18.10 23.37
C VAL A 169 -9.72 -17.32 24.43
N ILE A 170 -9.49 -16.01 24.22
CA ILE A 170 -8.82 -15.17 25.21
C ILE A 170 -9.64 -15.09 26.51
N LYS A 171 -10.97 -14.91 26.44
CA LYS A 171 -11.83 -14.88 27.62
C LYS A 171 -11.78 -16.20 28.41
N PHE A 172 -11.75 -17.35 27.74
CA PHE A 172 -11.63 -18.65 28.38
C PHE A 172 -10.25 -18.91 29.02
N SER A 173 -9.19 -18.24 28.53
CA SER A 173 -7.84 -18.40 29.07
C SER A 173 -7.57 -17.58 30.34
N PHE A 174 -8.47 -16.65 30.67
CA PHE A 174 -8.37 -15.79 31.87
C PHE A 174 -9.40 -16.13 32.98
N ASN A 175 -10.19 -17.16 32.80
CA ASN A 175 -11.06 -17.76 33.81
C ASN A 175 -10.51 -19.12 34.26
#